data_693972b9b7c2c523a623a58c1cbdb259
#
_entry.id   693972b9b7c2c523a623a58c1cbdb259
#
_cell.length_a   1.000
_cell.length_b   1.000
_cell.length_c   1.000
_cell.angle_alpha   90.00
_cell.angle_beta   90.00
_cell.angle_gamma   90.00
#
_symmetry.space_group_name_H-M   'P 1'
#
loop_
_entity.id
_entity.type
_entity.pdbx_description
1 polymer ?
#
loop_
_entity_poly.entity_id
_entity_poly.type
_entity_poly.pdbx_seq_one_letter_code
_entity_poly.pdbx_strand_id
1 'polypeptide(L)'
;MSTPQQRVHDATRRLLDLLEHGESLTPEAIALRGELAEATAEAGHFEDAFYQVDELLKDAQREYGPDHENVTRAREVIAVVEQIARRSVEGV
;
A
#
# COMPACT_ATOMS: atom_id res chain seq x y z
N MET A 1 -7.60 19.37 -4.31
CA MET A 1 -7.52 18.06 -3.62
C MET A 1 -7.53 16.92 -4.62
N SER A 2 -6.68 15.92 -4.41
CA SER A 2 -6.66 14.74 -5.27
C SER A 2 -7.79 13.79 -4.90
N THR A 3 -8.44 13.21 -5.89
CA THR A 3 -9.40 12.13 -5.65
C THR A 3 -8.63 10.85 -5.33
N PRO A 4 -9.26 9.83 -4.70
CA PRO A 4 -8.61 8.54 -4.52
C PRO A 4 -8.13 7.91 -5.83
N GLN A 5 -8.88 8.08 -6.91
CA GLN A 5 -8.50 7.57 -8.24
C GLN A 5 -7.25 8.27 -8.77
N GLN A 6 -7.13 9.59 -8.57
CA GLN A 6 -5.95 10.34 -8.97
C GLN A 6 -4.73 9.90 -8.17
N ARG A 7 -4.91 9.66 -6.86
CA ARG A 7 -3.84 9.16 -5.99
C ARG A 7 -3.36 7.78 -6.44
N VAL A 8 -4.27 6.89 -6.81
CA VAL A 8 -3.92 5.57 -7.36
C VAL A 8 -3.10 5.74 -8.63
N HIS A 9 -3.55 6.60 -9.53
CA HIS A 9 -2.87 6.83 -10.80
C HIS A 9 -1.45 7.38 -10.59
N ASP A 10 -1.31 8.39 -9.75
CA ASP A 10 -0.02 9.02 -9.48
C ASP A 10 0.94 8.06 -8.77
N ALA A 11 0.46 7.35 -7.76
CA ALA A 11 1.28 6.37 -7.04
C ALA A 11 1.71 5.23 -7.95
N THR A 12 0.83 4.77 -8.83
CA THR A 12 1.14 3.72 -9.79
C THR A 12 2.25 4.16 -10.74
N ARG A 13 2.16 5.37 -11.28
CA ARG A 13 3.19 5.89 -12.18
C ARG A 13 4.55 5.99 -11.49
N ARG A 14 4.58 6.51 -10.28
CA ARG A 14 5.82 6.64 -9.50
C ARG A 14 6.40 5.28 -9.15
N LEU A 15 5.55 4.32 -8.80
CA LEU A 15 6.00 2.96 -8.50
C LEU A 15 6.57 2.28 -9.73
N LEU A 16 5.93 2.42 -10.89
CA LEU A 16 6.45 1.87 -12.14
C LEU A 16 7.82 2.42 -12.48
N ASP A 17 8.04 3.71 -12.25
CA ASP A 17 9.35 4.34 -12.45
C ASP A 17 10.41 3.69 -11.56
N LEU A 18 10.10 3.46 -10.29
CA LEU A 18 11.01 2.78 -9.37
C LEU A 18 11.28 1.34 -9.78
N LEU A 19 10.25 0.63 -10.24
CA LEU A 19 10.40 -0.76 -10.69
C LEU A 19 11.30 -0.87 -11.93
N GLU A 20 11.23 0.11 -12.84
CA GLU A 20 12.11 0.15 -14.00
C GLU A 20 13.57 0.27 -13.60
N HIS A 21 13.86 0.83 -12.44
CA HIS A 21 15.21 0.95 -11.90
C HIS A 21 15.57 -0.17 -10.92
N GLY A 22 14.74 -1.20 -10.80
CA GLY A 22 14.97 -2.32 -9.89
C GLY A 22 14.73 -1.99 -8.42
N GLU A 23 14.03 -0.92 -8.13
CA GLU A 23 13.83 -0.41 -6.77
C GLU A 23 12.45 -0.75 -6.20
N SER A 24 12.11 -2.05 -6.18
CA SER A 24 10.76 -2.49 -5.78
C SER A 24 10.53 -2.54 -4.27
N LEU A 25 11.59 -2.58 -3.47
CA LEU A 25 11.51 -2.74 -2.01
C LEU A 25 12.35 -1.73 -1.23
N THR A 26 12.74 -0.62 -1.86
CA THR A 26 13.34 0.50 -1.14
C THR A 26 12.30 1.13 -0.21
N PRO A 27 12.72 1.88 0.84
CA PRO A 27 11.75 2.59 1.68
C PRO A 27 10.78 3.46 0.89
N GLU A 28 11.24 4.10 -0.18
CA GLU A 28 10.36 4.90 -1.04
C GLU A 28 9.33 4.04 -1.76
N ALA A 29 9.75 2.90 -2.32
CA ALA A 29 8.84 1.99 -3.00
C ALA A 29 7.80 1.42 -2.03
N ILE A 30 8.21 1.08 -0.82
CA ILE A 30 7.29 0.59 0.22
C ILE A 30 6.26 1.67 0.56
N ALA A 31 6.71 2.92 0.71
CA ALA A 31 5.80 4.04 0.99
C ALA A 31 4.80 4.25 -0.15
N LEU A 32 5.26 4.16 -1.41
CA LEU A 32 4.38 4.30 -2.57
C LEU A 32 3.38 3.14 -2.70
N ARG A 33 3.83 1.92 -2.41
CA ARG A 33 2.94 0.76 -2.40
C ARG A 33 1.88 0.91 -1.31
N GLY A 34 2.26 1.44 -0.16
CA GLY A 34 1.33 1.73 0.93
C GLY A 34 0.32 2.80 0.53
N GLU A 35 0.78 3.89 -0.07
CA GLU A 35 -0.09 4.96 -0.55
C GLU A 35 -1.08 4.44 -1.60
N LEU A 36 -0.61 3.60 -2.51
CA LEU A 36 -1.46 2.98 -3.53
C LEU A 36 -2.55 2.13 -2.87
N ALA A 37 -2.19 1.29 -1.90
CA ALA A 37 -3.15 0.44 -1.21
C ALA A 37 -4.20 1.26 -0.46
N GLU A 38 -3.78 2.30 0.24
CA GLU A 38 -4.70 3.18 0.97
C GLU A 38 -5.66 3.89 0.01
N ALA A 39 -5.15 4.42 -1.09
CA ALA A 39 -5.99 5.09 -2.09
C ALA A 39 -6.94 4.11 -2.77
N THR A 40 -6.50 2.87 -3.01
CA THR A 40 -7.34 1.81 -3.56
C THR A 40 -8.50 1.49 -2.62
N ALA A 41 -8.22 1.41 -1.32
CA ALA A 41 -9.25 1.19 -0.30
C ALA A 41 -10.23 2.38 -0.24
N GLU A 42 -9.71 3.61 -0.27
CA GLU A 42 -10.56 4.80 -0.26
C GLU A 42 -11.47 4.89 -1.48
N ALA A 43 -11.04 4.34 -2.61
CA ALA A 43 -11.86 4.26 -3.82
C ALA A 43 -12.90 3.13 -3.73
N GLY A 44 -12.91 2.34 -2.67
CA GLY A 44 -13.88 1.27 -2.45
C GLY A 44 -13.46 -0.09 -2.98
N HIS A 45 -12.25 -0.24 -3.48
CA HIS A 45 -11.74 -1.50 -4.04
C HIS A 45 -11.01 -2.29 -2.96
N PHE A 46 -11.75 -2.79 -1.97
CA PHE A 46 -11.17 -3.39 -0.77
C PHE A 46 -10.42 -4.70 -1.04
N GLU A 47 -10.95 -5.55 -1.92
CA GLU A 47 -10.26 -6.81 -2.24
C GLU A 47 -8.89 -6.54 -2.86
N ASP A 48 -8.81 -5.58 -3.77
CA ASP A 48 -7.55 -5.18 -4.39
C ASP A 48 -6.61 -4.59 -3.35
N ALA A 49 -7.12 -3.75 -2.46
CA ALA A 49 -6.31 -3.14 -1.41
C ALA A 49 -5.74 -4.19 -0.46
N PHE A 50 -6.56 -5.16 -0.03
CA PHE A 50 -6.09 -6.23 0.85
C PHE A 50 -5.04 -7.10 0.17
N TYR A 51 -5.22 -7.40 -1.11
CA TYR A 51 -4.21 -8.12 -1.88
C TYR A 51 -2.89 -7.35 -1.93
N GLN A 52 -2.96 -6.04 -2.21
CA GLN A 52 -1.77 -5.19 -2.30
C GLN A 52 -0.99 -5.17 -0.99
N VAL A 53 -1.66 -5.03 0.15
CA VAL A 53 -0.98 -4.97 1.45
C VAL A 53 -0.44 -6.34 1.87
N ASP A 54 -1.15 -7.42 1.54
CA ASP A 54 -0.68 -8.77 1.83
C ASP A 54 0.62 -9.06 1.06
N GLU A 55 0.67 -8.73 -0.21
CA GLU A 55 1.88 -8.90 -1.03
C GLU A 55 3.01 -8.00 -0.53
N LEU A 56 2.70 -6.76 -0.15
CA LEU A 56 3.69 -5.84 0.40
C LEU A 56 4.33 -6.41 1.66
N LEU A 57 3.53 -6.92 2.58
CA LEU A 57 4.04 -7.49 3.82
C LEU A 57 4.91 -8.72 3.56
N LYS A 58 4.45 -9.63 2.70
CA LYS A 58 5.20 -10.83 2.35
C LYS A 58 6.54 -10.48 1.73
N ASP A 59 6.55 -9.54 0.79
CA ASP A 59 7.77 -9.10 0.12
C ASP A 59 8.74 -8.45 1.10
N ALA A 60 8.24 -7.59 1.98
CA ALA A 60 9.07 -6.93 2.98
C ALA A 60 9.68 -7.93 3.97
N GLN A 61 8.89 -8.90 4.44
CA GLN A 61 9.38 -9.94 5.34
C GLN A 61 10.46 -10.79 4.70
N ARG A 62 10.29 -11.13 3.43
CA ARG A 62 11.26 -11.94 2.70
C ARG A 62 12.58 -11.20 2.50
N GLU A 63 12.50 -9.91 2.18
CA GLU A 63 13.68 -9.09 1.89
C GLU A 63 14.43 -8.65 3.15
N TYR A 64 13.70 -8.24 4.18
CA TYR A 64 14.29 -7.59 5.35
C TYR A 64 14.24 -8.41 6.62
N GLY A 65 13.44 -9.47 6.67
CA GLY A 65 13.21 -10.24 7.89
C GLY A 65 12.05 -9.66 8.72
N PRO A 66 11.48 -10.48 9.62
CA PRO A 66 10.21 -10.13 10.27
C PRO A 66 10.29 -8.96 11.26
N ASP A 67 11.47 -8.63 11.74
CA ASP A 67 11.65 -7.60 12.77
C ASP A 67 12.16 -6.27 12.22
N HIS A 68 12.30 -6.16 10.90
CA HIS A 68 12.83 -4.95 10.28
C HIS A 68 11.80 -3.82 10.28
N GLU A 69 12.29 -2.58 10.37
CA GLU A 69 11.46 -1.38 10.35
C GLU A 69 10.54 -1.31 9.13
N ASN A 70 11.04 -1.74 7.96
CA ASN A 70 10.23 -1.73 6.73
C ASN A 70 9.06 -2.70 6.81
N VAL A 71 9.19 -3.79 7.55
CA VAL A 71 8.09 -4.71 7.82
C VAL A 71 7.07 -4.06 8.76
N THR A 72 7.53 -3.32 9.75
CA THR A 72 6.64 -2.57 10.64
C THR A 72 5.81 -1.56 9.85
N ARG A 73 6.43 -0.87 8.90
CA ARG A 73 5.72 0.09 8.02
C ARG A 73 4.64 -0.62 7.19
N ALA A 74 4.95 -1.80 6.66
CA ALA A 74 3.96 -2.59 5.91
C ALA A 74 2.77 -2.97 6.80
N ARG A 75 3.03 -3.35 8.04
CA ARG A 75 1.95 -3.67 9.00
C ARG A 75 1.10 -2.45 9.33
N GLU A 76 1.70 -1.26 9.42
CA GLU A 76 0.97 -0.02 9.64
C GLU A 76 0.03 0.28 8.47
N VAL A 77 0.47 0.04 7.24
CA VAL A 77 -0.37 0.21 6.05
C VAL A 77 -1.57 -0.74 6.12
N ILE A 78 -1.36 -1.99 6.52
CA ILE A 78 -2.45 -2.95 6.68
C ILE A 78 -3.48 -2.42 7.68
N ALA A 79 -3.04 -1.91 8.82
CA ALA A 79 -3.93 -1.36 9.83
C ALA A 79 -4.76 -0.20 9.29
N VAL A 80 -4.15 0.68 8.50
CA VAL A 80 -4.86 1.81 7.88
C VAL A 80 -5.90 1.32 6.89
N VAL A 81 -5.55 0.36 6.02
CA VAL A 81 -6.48 -0.20 5.04
C VAL A 81 -7.66 -0.88 5.75
N GLU A 82 -7.41 -1.64 6.81
CA GLU A 82 -8.46 -2.26 7.60
C GLU A 82 -9.39 -1.21 8.21
N GLN A 83 -8.83 -0.11 8.69
CA GLN A 83 -9.61 0.98 9.26
C GLN A 83 -10.49 1.65 8.22
N ILE A 84 -9.97 1.88 7.01
CA ILE A 84 -10.73 2.45 5.91
C ILE A 84 -11.91 1.54 5.55
N ALA A 85 -11.66 0.24 5.44
CA ALA A 85 -12.70 -0.74 5.13
C ALA A 85 -13.77 -0.79 6.23
N ARG A 86 -13.35 -0.73 7.50
CA ARG A 86 -14.27 -0.73 8.64
C ARG A 86 -15.17 0.50 8.65
N ARG A 87 -14.60 1.69 8.38
CA ARG A 87 -15.38 2.92 8.31
C ARG A 87 -16.42 2.87 7.18
N SER A 88 -16.05 2.27 6.06
CA SER A 88 -16.98 2.13 4.94
C SER A 88 -18.20 1.29 5.32
N VAL A 89 -17.99 0.21 6.06
CA VAL A 89 -19.08 -0.64 6.55
C VAL A 89 -19.92 0.10 7.61
N GLU A 90 -19.27 0.77 8.55
CA GLU A 90 -19.96 1.49 9.64
C GLU A 90 -20.71 2.72 9.14
N GLY A 91 -20.27 3.32 8.04
CA GLY A 91 -20.89 4.50 7.44
C GLY A 91 -22.15 4.21 6.63
N VAL A 92 -22.53 2.94 6.51
CA VAL A 92 -23.77 2.53 5.81
C VAL A 92 -24.97 2.47 6.76
#